data_a282b05cc23a016f9832a95cb68a984c
#
_entry.id   a282b05cc23a016f9832a95cb68a984c
#
_cell.length_a   1.000
_cell.length_b   1.000
_cell.length_c   1.000
_cell.angle_alpha   90.00
_cell.angle_beta   90.00
_cell.angle_gamma   90.00
#
_symmetry.space_group_name_H-M   'P 1'
#
loop_
_entity.id
_entity.type
_entity.pdbx_description
1 polymer ?
#
loop_
_entity_poly.entity_id
_entity_poly.type
_entity_poly.pdbx_seq_one_letter_code
_entity_poly.pdbx_strand_id
1 'polypeptide(L)'
;MLSLYLKFEKPITNFEIKLQKIFFYGVSFTIMTKEPKGHQVLLSNIGVDMSKLSHNEVLDKIKFGLIASCQPVDDGPMDKPEIVAAMAQASVIGGAAGLRIEGIENLKATRPTVHVPIIGIVKRDLPDSPVRITPFLHDIEDLAKAGADIIAVDGTNRPRPVDIESAVKKIHELGCLAMADCSNLEEGLYCQKLGFDIVGSTMSGYTGGAVPEEPDYQLVKDLKAAGCRVMAEGRYNTPELAKTAIEIGAYCVTVGSALTRLEHIVSWFAKVIHSAKK
;
A
#
# COMPACT_ATOMS: atom_id res chain seq x y z
N MET A 1 14.16 16.45 -5.54
CA MET A 1 15.24 17.29 -4.98
C MET A 1 15.21 17.06 -3.47
N LEU A 2 16.07 16.17 -2.96
CA LEU A 2 16.13 15.87 -1.53
C LEU A 2 16.81 17.06 -0.84
N SER A 3 16.08 17.79 0.00
CA SER A 3 16.63 18.83 0.85
C SER A 3 17.09 18.20 2.16
N LEU A 4 18.40 18.01 2.30
CA LEU A 4 19.00 17.54 3.55
C LEU A 4 19.23 18.75 4.46
N TYR A 5 18.44 18.91 5.52
CA TYR A 5 18.68 19.91 6.55
C TYR A 5 19.64 19.34 7.61
N LEU A 6 20.90 19.76 7.57
CA LEU A 6 21.85 19.50 8.64
C LEU A 6 21.79 20.66 9.65
N LYS A 7 21.34 20.38 10.87
CA LYS A 7 21.35 21.34 11.98
C LYS A 7 22.66 21.19 12.75
N PHE A 8 23.53 22.20 12.69
CA PHE A 8 24.77 22.24 13.47
C PHE A 8 24.59 23.13 14.70
N GLU A 9 25.01 22.65 15.86
CA GLU A 9 24.91 23.41 17.13
C GLU A 9 25.95 24.53 17.27
N LYS A 10 26.90 24.63 16.34
CA LYS A 10 27.88 25.73 16.28
C LYS A 10 28.15 26.14 14.83
N PRO A 11 28.43 27.45 14.57
CA PRO A 11 28.74 27.93 13.22
C PRO A 11 30.09 27.34 12.77
N ILE A 12 30.05 26.60 11.66
CA ILE A 12 31.25 26.05 11.01
C ILE A 12 31.61 26.99 9.88
N THR A 13 32.73 27.68 10.01
CA THR A 13 33.28 28.52 8.96
C THR A 13 34.38 27.77 8.21
N ASN A 14 34.25 27.68 6.89
CA ASN A 14 35.20 27.10 5.92
C ASN A 14 35.30 25.57 5.92
N PHE A 15 34.27 24.89 5.37
CA PHE A 15 34.35 23.47 5.03
C PHE A 15 33.98 23.23 3.56
N GLU A 16 34.79 22.47 2.86
CA GLU A 16 34.43 21.84 1.60
C GLU A 16 33.85 20.45 1.87
N ILE A 17 32.57 20.23 1.56
CA ILE A 17 31.92 18.91 1.65
C ILE A 17 32.05 18.24 0.29
N LYS A 18 32.93 17.27 0.18
CA LYS A 18 32.97 16.37 -0.99
C LYS A 18 32.10 15.14 -0.72
N LEU A 19 30.93 15.09 -1.33
CA LEU A 19 30.09 13.90 -1.37
C LEU A 19 30.72 12.87 -2.34
N GLN A 20 31.42 11.87 -1.83
CA GLN A 20 31.84 10.71 -2.61
C GLN A 20 30.95 9.50 -2.29
N LYS A 21 30.20 9.05 -3.31
CA LYS A 21 29.33 7.88 -3.36
C LYS A 21 28.14 7.89 -2.42
N ILE A 22 26.99 8.24 -2.99
CA ILE A 22 25.67 7.92 -2.44
C ILE A 22 25.31 6.52 -2.95
N PHE A 23 25.33 5.51 -2.07
CA PHE A 23 24.68 4.23 -2.34
C PHE A 23 23.24 4.33 -1.82
N PHE A 24 22.26 4.33 -2.72
CA PHE A 24 20.87 4.10 -2.39
C PHE A 24 20.70 2.57 -2.27
N TYR A 25 20.54 2.06 -1.06
CA TYR A 25 19.96 0.78 -0.65
C TYR A 25 20.48 0.41 0.74
N GLY A 26 19.68 0.68 1.78
CA GLY A 26 19.84 0.08 3.12
C GLY A 26 21.22 0.29 3.80
N VAL A 27 21.88 1.44 3.64
CA VAL A 27 23.26 1.60 4.05
C VAL A 27 23.46 2.86 4.91
N SER A 28 24.22 2.68 5.98
CA SER A 28 24.82 3.75 6.76
C SER A 28 25.65 4.67 5.86
N PHE A 29 25.35 5.98 5.90
CA PHE A 29 26.14 6.99 5.22
C PHE A 29 27.38 7.28 6.04
N THR A 30 28.58 7.15 5.44
CA THR A 30 29.81 7.67 6.02
C THR A 30 30.09 9.02 5.38
N ILE A 31 29.94 10.11 6.14
CA ILE A 31 30.37 11.45 5.70
C ILE A 31 31.82 11.62 6.17
N MET A 32 32.73 11.72 5.22
CA MET A 32 34.11 12.11 5.52
C MET A 32 34.25 13.61 5.35
N THR A 33 34.57 14.31 6.43
CA THR A 33 35.00 15.73 6.37
C THR A 33 36.51 15.80 6.52
N LYS A 34 37.16 16.58 5.70
CA LYS A 34 38.61 16.80 5.79
C LYS A 34 38.85 18.17 6.42
N GLU A 35 39.37 18.18 7.63
CA GLU A 35 39.83 19.44 8.24
C GLU A 35 41.16 19.88 7.64
N PRO A 36 41.45 21.21 7.65
CA PRO A 36 42.70 21.77 7.12
C PRO A 36 43.97 21.24 7.81
N LYS A 37 43.85 20.57 8.95
CA LYS A 37 44.97 19.97 9.72
C LYS A 37 45.11 18.44 9.57
N GLY A 38 44.44 17.82 8.61
CA GLY A 38 44.69 16.42 8.25
C GLY A 38 44.07 15.38 9.17
N HIS A 39 43.22 15.71 10.14
CA HIS A 39 42.50 14.74 10.95
C HIS A 39 41.22 14.31 10.23
N GLN A 40 41.04 13.00 10.10
CA GLN A 40 39.78 12.42 9.63
C GLN A 40 38.82 12.28 10.80
N VAL A 41 37.70 12.99 10.76
CA VAL A 41 36.59 12.77 11.69
C VAL A 41 35.64 11.76 11.06
N LEU A 42 35.62 10.57 11.59
CA LEU A 42 34.64 9.54 11.22
C LEU A 42 33.33 9.85 11.96
N LEU A 43 32.35 10.42 11.28
CA LEU A 43 30.99 10.48 11.81
C LEU A 43 30.35 9.11 11.58
N SER A 44 30.47 8.25 12.59
CA SER A 44 29.88 6.92 12.57
C SER A 44 28.35 7.01 12.66
N ASN A 45 27.70 6.31 11.72
CA ASN A 45 26.30 5.87 11.77
C ASN A 45 25.26 6.96 12.03
N ILE A 46 24.86 7.67 11.00
CA ILE A 46 23.46 8.14 10.95
C ILE A 46 22.64 6.88 10.67
N GLY A 47 22.23 6.19 11.71
CA GLY A 47 21.22 5.17 11.61
C GLY A 47 19.95 5.87 11.12
N VAL A 48 19.47 5.52 9.94
CA VAL A 48 18.07 5.78 9.62
C VAL A 48 17.30 4.95 10.64
N ASP A 49 16.61 5.59 11.55
CA ASP A 49 15.73 4.91 12.49
C ASP A 49 14.67 4.20 11.67
N MET A 50 14.81 2.89 11.55
CA MET A 50 13.88 1.98 10.88
C MET A 50 12.75 1.59 11.85
N SER A 51 12.46 2.42 12.88
CA SER A 51 11.32 2.18 13.75
C SER A 51 10.05 2.10 12.91
N LYS A 52 9.19 1.16 13.25
CA LYS A 52 7.87 1.02 12.63
C LYS A 52 7.12 2.35 12.79
N LEU A 53 6.54 2.84 11.69
CA LEU A 53 5.72 4.04 11.72
C LEU A 53 4.59 3.89 12.76
N SER A 54 4.31 4.93 13.51
CA SER A 54 3.11 4.97 14.35
C SER A 54 1.84 4.95 13.49
N HIS A 55 0.73 4.50 14.05
CA HIS A 55 -0.55 4.46 13.35
C HIS A 55 -0.94 5.82 12.74
N ASN A 56 -0.70 6.91 13.48
CA ASN A 56 -0.97 8.26 12.98
C ASN A 56 -0.08 8.63 11.80
N GLU A 57 1.21 8.31 11.85
CA GLU A 57 2.12 8.56 10.73
C GLU A 57 1.76 7.75 9.49
N VAL A 58 1.32 6.49 9.67
CA VAL A 58 0.80 5.65 8.57
C VAL A 58 -0.40 6.32 7.92
N LEU A 59 -1.38 6.72 8.74
CA LEU A 59 -2.60 7.36 8.25
C LEU A 59 -2.29 8.71 7.57
N ASP A 60 -1.49 9.56 8.18
CA ASP A 60 -1.13 10.86 7.60
C ASP A 60 -0.41 10.73 6.26
N LYS A 61 0.48 9.74 6.12
CA LYS A 61 1.19 9.49 4.86
C LYS A 61 0.26 9.11 3.71
N ILE A 62 -0.76 8.27 3.96
CA ILE A 62 -1.68 7.80 2.91
C ILE A 62 -2.83 8.76 2.64
N LYS A 63 -3.04 9.78 3.47
CA LYS A 63 -4.15 10.72 3.34
C LYS A 63 -4.09 11.49 2.03
N PHE A 64 -5.19 11.45 1.25
CA PHE A 64 -5.32 12.02 -0.09
C PHE A 64 -4.30 11.49 -1.09
N GLY A 65 -3.67 10.36 -0.78
CA GLY A 65 -2.63 9.75 -1.58
C GLY A 65 -3.11 8.59 -2.46
N LEU A 66 -2.25 8.26 -3.41
CA LEU A 66 -2.35 7.07 -4.24
C LEU A 66 -1.72 5.88 -3.50
N ILE A 67 -2.46 4.79 -3.39
CA ILE A 67 -1.96 3.48 -3.01
C ILE A 67 -1.75 2.66 -4.28
N ALA A 68 -0.51 2.32 -4.59
CA ALA A 68 -0.23 1.45 -5.73
C ALA A 68 -0.38 -0.02 -5.30
N SER A 69 -1.35 -0.71 -5.91
CA SER A 69 -1.57 -2.13 -5.68
C SER A 69 -0.65 -2.95 -6.60
N CYS A 70 0.47 -3.43 -6.06
CA CYS A 70 1.46 -4.23 -6.79
C CYS A 70 1.08 -5.71 -6.69
N GLN A 71 0.10 -6.10 -7.47
CA GLN A 71 -0.44 -7.45 -7.57
C GLN A 71 -0.48 -7.85 -9.05
N PRO A 72 0.58 -8.49 -9.57
CA PRO A 72 0.60 -8.97 -10.95
C PRO A 72 -0.50 -10.01 -11.19
N VAL A 73 -0.64 -10.45 -12.43
CA VAL A 73 -1.53 -11.58 -12.75
C VAL A 73 -0.95 -12.85 -12.14
N ASP A 74 -1.79 -13.57 -11.40
CA ASP A 74 -1.41 -14.80 -10.70
C ASP A 74 -0.77 -15.79 -11.71
N ASP A 75 0.33 -16.43 -11.35
CA ASP A 75 1.15 -17.31 -12.19
C ASP A 75 1.68 -16.66 -13.50
N GLY A 76 1.56 -15.35 -13.64
CA GLY A 76 2.05 -14.58 -14.77
C GLY A 76 3.57 -14.37 -14.73
N PRO A 77 4.19 -13.89 -15.83
CA PRO A 77 5.64 -13.67 -15.90
C PRO A 77 6.15 -12.62 -14.91
N MET A 78 5.27 -11.74 -14.43
CA MET A 78 5.58 -10.69 -13.46
C MET A 78 5.32 -11.11 -12.01
N ASP A 79 4.75 -12.30 -11.78
CA ASP A 79 4.40 -12.81 -10.45
C ASP A 79 5.62 -13.47 -9.78
N LYS A 80 6.58 -12.62 -9.40
CA LYS A 80 7.80 -13.00 -8.69
C LYS A 80 8.15 -11.95 -7.65
N PRO A 81 8.62 -12.36 -6.45
CA PRO A 81 8.89 -11.42 -5.35
C PRO A 81 9.83 -10.28 -5.71
N GLU A 82 10.89 -10.55 -6.47
CA GLU A 82 11.85 -9.54 -6.93
C GLU A 82 11.24 -8.55 -7.93
N ILE A 83 10.28 -9.00 -8.76
CA ILE A 83 9.58 -8.13 -9.71
C ILE A 83 8.55 -7.28 -8.97
N VAL A 84 7.79 -7.86 -8.03
CA VAL A 84 6.85 -7.11 -7.19
C VAL A 84 7.58 -6.03 -6.39
N ALA A 85 8.75 -6.33 -5.82
CA ALA A 85 9.57 -5.34 -5.14
C ALA A 85 10.05 -4.22 -6.08
N ALA A 86 10.42 -4.54 -7.33
CA ALA A 86 10.79 -3.54 -8.32
C ALA A 86 9.60 -2.65 -8.74
N MET A 87 8.41 -3.23 -8.94
CA MET A 87 7.17 -2.48 -9.20
C MET A 87 6.85 -1.52 -8.04
N ALA A 88 6.98 -2.01 -6.80
CA ALA A 88 6.74 -1.22 -5.61
C ALA A 88 7.68 -0.01 -5.52
N GLN A 89 8.98 -0.22 -5.74
CA GLN A 89 9.96 0.87 -5.79
C GLN A 89 9.64 1.89 -6.89
N ALA A 90 9.34 1.41 -8.11
CA ALA A 90 8.96 2.28 -9.22
C ALA A 90 7.71 3.10 -8.91
N SER A 91 6.71 2.48 -8.26
CA SER A 91 5.49 3.16 -7.83
C SER A 91 5.77 4.26 -6.81
N VAL A 92 6.64 4.01 -5.83
CA VAL A 92 7.06 5.01 -4.83
C VAL A 92 7.83 6.15 -5.49
N ILE A 93 8.74 5.86 -6.42
CA ILE A 93 9.45 6.90 -7.20
C ILE A 93 8.45 7.73 -8.00
N GLY A 94 7.38 7.12 -8.52
CA GLY A 94 6.30 7.79 -9.23
C GLY A 94 5.37 8.62 -8.35
N GLY A 95 5.52 8.56 -7.01
CA GLY A 95 4.74 9.37 -6.06
C GLY A 95 3.63 8.61 -5.33
N ALA A 96 3.62 7.29 -5.34
CA ALA A 96 2.69 6.52 -4.51
C ALA A 96 2.94 6.80 -3.02
N ALA A 97 1.88 7.13 -2.29
CA ALA A 97 1.90 7.43 -0.86
C ALA A 97 1.94 6.16 0.01
N GLY A 98 1.54 5.03 -0.56
CA GLY A 98 1.56 3.72 0.04
C GLY A 98 1.43 2.62 -1.01
N LEU A 99 1.55 1.39 -0.56
CA LEU A 99 1.51 0.20 -1.39
C LEU A 99 0.47 -0.80 -0.87
N ARG A 100 -0.09 -1.61 -1.76
CA ARG A 100 -0.85 -2.80 -1.40
C ARG A 100 -0.19 -4.01 -2.05
N ILE A 101 0.25 -4.95 -1.22
CA ILE A 101 1.04 -6.12 -1.62
C ILE A 101 0.29 -7.39 -1.25
N GLU A 102 0.16 -8.29 -2.19
CA GLU A 102 -0.37 -9.63 -2.00
C GLU A 102 0.77 -10.63 -1.83
N GLY A 103 0.61 -11.54 -0.84
CA GLY A 103 1.55 -12.62 -0.59
C GLY A 103 2.70 -12.28 0.35
N ILE A 104 3.01 -13.23 1.22
CA ILE A 104 4.02 -13.08 2.29
C ILE A 104 5.41 -12.87 1.69
N GLU A 105 5.79 -13.66 0.68
CA GLU A 105 7.12 -13.59 0.07
C GLU A 105 7.30 -12.28 -0.73
N ASN A 106 6.25 -11.82 -1.40
CA ASN A 106 6.23 -10.53 -2.08
C ASN A 106 6.41 -9.38 -1.08
N LEU A 107 5.73 -9.45 0.07
CA LEU A 107 5.85 -8.45 1.13
C LEU A 107 7.26 -8.45 1.74
N LYS A 108 7.83 -9.62 2.05
CA LYS A 108 9.21 -9.75 2.55
C LYS A 108 10.25 -9.17 1.60
N ALA A 109 10.06 -9.40 0.29
CA ALA A 109 10.96 -8.84 -0.72
C ALA A 109 10.79 -7.32 -0.87
N THR A 110 9.58 -6.81 -0.72
CA THR A 110 9.25 -5.39 -0.89
C THR A 110 9.65 -4.55 0.31
N ARG A 111 9.35 -4.98 1.55
CA ARG A 111 9.52 -4.17 2.76
C ARG A 111 10.90 -3.53 2.92
N PRO A 112 12.03 -4.23 2.72
CA PRO A 112 13.35 -3.63 2.87
C PRO A 112 13.69 -2.58 1.80
N THR A 113 12.91 -2.47 0.73
CA THR A 113 13.21 -1.61 -0.43
C THR A 113 12.44 -0.29 -0.44
N VAL A 114 11.46 -0.11 0.45
CA VAL A 114 10.58 1.07 0.49
C VAL A 114 10.31 1.53 1.93
N HIS A 115 9.97 2.83 2.11
CA HIS A 115 9.70 3.44 3.42
C HIS A 115 8.29 4.04 3.52
N VAL A 116 7.42 3.73 2.57
CA VAL A 116 6.00 4.10 2.61
C VAL A 116 5.18 3.03 3.33
N PRO A 117 3.97 3.35 3.84
CA PRO A 117 3.06 2.35 4.38
C PRO A 117 2.74 1.23 3.39
N ILE A 118 2.68 -0.01 3.91
CA ILE A 118 2.31 -1.19 3.13
C ILE A 118 1.04 -1.82 3.71
N ILE A 119 0.04 -1.98 2.85
CA ILE A 119 -1.15 -2.79 3.11
C ILE A 119 -0.83 -4.21 2.66
N GLY A 120 -0.78 -5.15 3.58
CA GLY A 120 -0.56 -6.56 3.30
C GLY A 120 -1.88 -7.33 3.18
N ILE A 121 -1.93 -8.24 2.22
CA ILE A 121 -3.00 -9.23 2.06
C ILE A 121 -2.42 -10.59 1.67
N VAL A 122 -3.20 -11.64 1.91
CA VAL A 122 -2.99 -12.96 1.32
C VAL A 122 -4.29 -13.37 0.63
N LYS A 123 -4.21 -13.92 -0.57
CA LYS A 123 -5.37 -14.48 -1.25
C LYS A 123 -5.33 -15.99 -1.20
N ARG A 124 -6.48 -16.60 -0.88
CA ARG A 124 -6.66 -18.05 -0.86
C ARG A 124 -7.98 -18.41 -1.52
N ASP A 125 -7.95 -19.39 -2.39
CA ASP A 125 -9.16 -20.03 -2.91
C ASP A 125 -9.54 -21.18 -1.98
N LEU A 126 -10.70 -21.08 -1.35
CA LEU A 126 -11.16 -22.01 -0.34
C LEU A 126 -12.35 -22.81 -0.90
N PRO A 127 -12.38 -24.15 -0.69
CA PRO A 127 -13.48 -24.98 -1.22
C PRO A 127 -14.83 -24.66 -0.55
N ASP A 128 -14.80 -24.22 0.71
CA ASP A 128 -16.00 -24.06 1.54
C ASP A 128 -16.30 -22.58 1.87
N SER A 129 -15.60 -21.63 1.26
CA SER A 129 -15.81 -20.19 1.52
C SER A 129 -15.51 -19.33 0.30
N PRO A 130 -16.38 -18.37 -0.03
CA PRO A 130 -16.11 -17.39 -1.07
C PRO A 130 -15.16 -16.26 -0.63
N VAL A 131 -14.78 -16.23 0.65
CA VAL A 131 -13.83 -15.23 1.20
C VAL A 131 -12.42 -15.61 0.80
N ARG A 132 -11.72 -14.71 0.11
CA ARG A 132 -10.36 -14.94 -0.38
C ARG A 132 -9.31 -14.12 0.35
N ILE A 133 -9.66 -12.89 0.78
CA ILE A 133 -8.68 -11.92 1.27
C ILE A 133 -8.42 -12.17 2.76
N THR A 134 -7.21 -12.62 3.07
CA THR A 134 -6.66 -12.84 4.41
C THR A 134 -7.63 -13.62 5.31
N PRO A 135 -8.02 -14.86 4.91
CA PRO A 135 -9.11 -15.56 5.55
C PRO A 135 -8.78 -16.21 6.90
N PHE A 136 -7.50 -16.31 7.28
CA PHE A 136 -7.06 -17.00 8.50
C PHE A 136 -6.24 -16.09 9.42
N LEU A 137 -6.27 -16.40 10.74
CA LEU A 137 -5.47 -15.65 11.72
C LEU A 137 -3.95 -15.79 11.50
N HIS A 138 -3.49 -16.96 11.04
CA HIS A 138 -2.08 -17.14 10.72
C HIS A 138 -1.62 -16.28 9.53
N ASP A 139 -2.49 -16.00 8.55
CA ASP A 139 -2.18 -15.07 7.47
C ASP A 139 -1.92 -13.66 8.02
N ILE A 140 -2.74 -13.22 9.00
CA ILE A 140 -2.58 -11.95 9.69
C ILE A 140 -1.24 -11.90 10.42
N GLU A 141 -0.89 -12.97 11.16
CA GLU A 141 0.39 -13.07 11.88
C GLU A 141 1.59 -13.00 10.93
N ASP A 142 1.53 -13.70 9.82
CA ASP A 142 2.62 -13.77 8.86
C ASP A 142 2.79 -12.44 8.09
N LEU A 143 1.67 -11.74 7.76
CA LEU A 143 1.71 -10.39 7.19
C LEU A 143 2.33 -9.38 8.15
N ALA A 144 1.96 -9.41 9.42
CA ALA A 144 2.55 -8.54 10.45
C ALA A 144 4.06 -8.79 10.61
N LYS A 145 4.49 -10.06 10.67
CA LYS A 145 5.92 -10.47 10.73
C LYS A 145 6.69 -10.05 9.48
N ALA A 146 6.04 -10.08 8.30
CA ALA A 146 6.63 -9.65 7.03
C ALA A 146 6.76 -8.12 6.91
N GLY A 147 6.19 -7.35 7.85
CA GLY A 147 6.33 -5.89 7.91
C GLY A 147 5.18 -5.09 7.30
N ALA A 148 3.97 -5.63 7.27
CA ALA A 148 2.78 -4.87 6.95
C ALA A 148 2.52 -3.80 8.03
N ASP A 149 2.15 -2.59 7.60
CA ASP A 149 1.69 -1.51 8.48
C ASP A 149 0.17 -1.57 8.65
N ILE A 150 -0.52 -1.98 7.60
CA ILE A 150 -1.97 -2.18 7.52
C ILE A 150 -2.22 -3.60 7.04
N ILE A 151 -3.19 -4.29 7.61
CA ILE A 151 -3.60 -5.62 7.13
C ILE A 151 -5.06 -5.52 6.68
N ALA A 152 -5.32 -5.87 5.42
CA ALA A 152 -6.67 -5.90 4.90
C ALA A 152 -7.24 -7.33 4.91
N VAL A 153 -8.51 -7.42 5.30
CA VAL A 153 -9.30 -8.66 5.30
C VAL A 153 -10.58 -8.46 4.51
N ASP A 154 -11.15 -9.53 4.00
CA ASP A 154 -12.49 -9.50 3.42
C ASP A 154 -13.52 -9.05 4.48
N GLY A 155 -14.15 -7.91 4.27
CA GLY A 155 -15.12 -7.32 5.18
C GLY A 155 -16.59 -7.68 4.89
N THR A 156 -16.82 -8.57 3.91
CA THR A 156 -18.18 -8.91 3.46
C THR A 156 -18.88 -9.85 4.41
N ASN A 157 -20.22 -9.81 4.41
CA ASN A 157 -21.05 -10.72 5.19
C ASN A 157 -21.26 -12.06 4.43
N ARG A 158 -20.16 -12.78 4.14
CA ARG A 158 -20.18 -14.08 3.47
C ARG A 158 -19.63 -15.16 4.39
N PRO A 159 -20.00 -16.45 4.18
CA PRO A 159 -19.42 -17.56 4.94
C PRO A 159 -17.89 -17.51 4.95
N ARG A 160 -17.29 -17.63 6.12
CA ARG A 160 -15.84 -17.45 6.32
C ARG A 160 -15.28 -18.40 7.38
N PRO A 161 -13.98 -18.77 7.28
CA PRO A 161 -13.36 -19.70 8.23
C PRO A 161 -13.09 -19.05 9.60
N VAL A 162 -12.87 -17.72 9.63
CA VAL A 162 -12.60 -16.95 10.85
C VAL A 162 -13.58 -15.77 10.91
N ASP A 163 -14.23 -15.55 12.05
CA ASP A 163 -15.09 -14.39 12.24
C ASP A 163 -14.31 -13.07 12.18
N ILE A 164 -14.99 -12.03 11.73
CA ILE A 164 -14.35 -10.74 11.43
C ILE A 164 -13.92 -10.00 12.72
N GLU A 165 -14.59 -10.27 13.85
CA GLU A 165 -14.23 -9.69 15.15
C GLU A 165 -12.89 -10.25 15.64
N SER A 166 -12.68 -11.55 15.51
CA SER A 166 -11.39 -12.20 15.79
C SER A 166 -10.27 -11.67 14.89
N ALA A 167 -10.57 -11.41 13.61
CA ALA A 167 -9.61 -10.88 12.67
C ALA A 167 -9.14 -9.46 13.05
N VAL A 168 -10.06 -8.52 13.28
CA VAL A 168 -9.69 -7.13 13.65
C VAL A 168 -8.94 -7.07 14.97
N LYS A 169 -9.38 -7.86 15.96
CA LYS A 169 -8.69 -7.97 17.25
C LYS A 169 -7.26 -8.45 17.08
N LYS A 170 -7.04 -9.51 16.31
CA LYS A 170 -5.71 -10.06 16.04
C LYS A 170 -4.80 -9.04 15.34
N ILE A 171 -5.31 -8.29 14.37
CA ILE A 171 -4.55 -7.25 13.67
C ILE A 171 -4.05 -6.19 14.66
N HIS A 172 -4.94 -5.69 15.53
CA HIS A 172 -4.58 -4.69 16.53
C HIS A 172 -3.61 -5.23 17.59
N GLU A 173 -3.76 -6.49 18.04
CA GLU A 173 -2.83 -7.15 18.97
C GLU A 173 -1.40 -7.20 18.40
N LEU A 174 -1.26 -7.28 17.09
CA LEU A 174 0.03 -7.28 16.39
C LEU A 174 0.56 -5.86 16.08
N GLY A 175 -0.15 -4.81 16.53
CA GLY A 175 0.22 -3.42 16.34
C GLY A 175 0.15 -2.98 14.87
N CYS A 176 -0.78 -3.51 14.10
CA CYS A 176 -1.09 -3.08 12.73
C CYS A 176 -2.43 -2.34 12.70
N LEU A 177 -2.64 -1.48 11.68
CA LEU A 177 -3.95 -0.94 11.36
C LEU A 177 -4.79 -1.97 10.62
N ALA A 178 -6.09 -2.00 10.89
CA ALA A 178 -7.03 -2.94 10.27
C ALA A 178 -7.80 -2.25 9.13
N MET A 179 -7.85 -2.92 7.97
CA MET A 179 -8.67 -2.51 6.83
C MET A 179 -9.67 -3.60 6.49
N ALA A 180 -10.93 -3.20 6.23
CA ALA A 180 -11.97 -4.09 5.76
C ALA A 180 -12.29 -3.83 4.29
N ASP A 181 -12.21 -4.84 3.45
CA ASP A 181 -12.63 -4.80 2.04
C ASP A 181 -14.13 -5.13 1.94
N CYS A 182 -14.97 -4.11 1.78
CA CYS A 182 -16.42 -4.21 1.80
C CYS A 182 -17.04 -4.08 0.40
N SER A 183 -18.24 -4.64 0.24
CA SER A 183 -19.00 -4.57 -1.02
C SER A 183 -20.16 -3.57 -0.99
N ASN A 184 -20.61 -3.18 0.20
CA ASN A 184 -21.77 -2.32 0.41
C ASN A 184 -21.65 -1.51 1.72
N LEU A 185 -22.59 -0.60 1.93
CA LEU A 185 -22.62 0.30 3.10
C LEU A 185 -22.82 -0.46 4.41
N GLU A 186 -23.70 -1.46 4.45
CA GLU A 186 -24.02 -2.21 5.67
C GLU A 186 -22.77 -2.91 6.23
N GLU A 187 -22.02 -3.57 5.36
CA GLU A 187 -20.75 -4.22 5.71
C GLU A 187 -19.73 -3.21 6.23
N GLY A 188 -19.62 -2.06 5.55
CA GLY A 188 -18.71 -0.99 5.96
C GLY A 188 -19.02 -0.42 7.34
N LEU A 189 -20.30 -0.19 7.66
CA LEU A 189 -20.75 0.27 8.96
C LEU A 189 -20.51 -0.78 10.06
N TYR A 190 -20.75 -2.03 9.75
CA TYR A 190 -20.47 -3.12 10.68
C TYR A 190 -18.98 -3.20 11.00
N CYS A 191 -18.12 -3.19 9.98
CA CYS A 191 -16.67 -3.20 10.16
C CYS A 191 -16.18 -1.96 10.93
N GLN A 192 -16.69 -0.76 10.64
CA GLN A 192 -16.38 0.45 11.40
C GLN A 192 -16.73 0.30 12.88
N LYS A 193 -17.91 -0.26 13.18
CA LYS A 193 -18.36 -0.52 14.57
C LYS A 193 -17.46 -1.52 15.30
N LEU A 194 -16.89 -2.49 14.59
CA LEU A 194 -15.93 -3.45 15.13
C LEU A 194 -14.54 -2.84 15.38
N GLY A 195 -14.29 -1.62 14.90
CA GLY A 195 -13.04 -0.91 15.13
C GLY A 195 -12.04 -0.99 13.97
N PHE A 196 -12.46 -1.36 12.77
CA PHE A 196 -11.59 -1.24 11.61
C PHE A 196 -11.20 0.23 11.37
N ASP A 197 -9.92 0.47 11.14
CA ASP A 197 -9.36 1.81 10.96
C ASP A 197 -9.67 2.39 9.58
N ILE A 198 -9.81 1.53 8.58
CA ILE A 198 -10.06 1.86 7.17
C ILE A 198 -11.14 0.92 6.62
N VAL A 199 -12.06 1.50 5.85
CA VAL A 199 -13.08 0.74 5.11
C VAL A 199 -12.84 0.94 3.61
N GLY A 200 -12.62 -0.15 2.89
CA GLY A 200 -12.40 -0.16 1.45
C GLY A 200 -13.65 -0.49 0.66
N SER A 201 -13.85 0.13 -0.49
CA SER A 201 -14.90 -0.24 -1.47
C SER A 201 -14.49 -1.41 -2.39
N THR A 202 -13.42 -2.10 -2.05
CA THR A 202 -12.72 -3.11 -2.85
C THR A 202 -13.62 -4.19 -3.42
N MET A 203 -14.56 -4.67 -2.60
CA MET A 203 -15.43 -5.80 -2.96
C MET A 203 -16.70 -5.39 -3.71
N SER A 204 -16.96 -4.08 -3.89
CA SER A 204 -18.10 -3.61 -4.67
C SER A 204 -18.08 -4.13 -6.10
N GLY A 205 -19.12 -4.88 -6.48
CA GLY A 205 -19.25 -5.55 -7.78
C GLY A 205 -18.49 -6.88 -7.91
N TYR A 206 -17.87 -7.40 -6.82
CA TYR A 206 -17.14 -8.66 -6.84
C TYR A 206 -17.75 -9.75 -5.95
N THR A 207 -18.93 -9.51 -5.40
CA THR A 207 -19.64 -10.47 -4.52
C THR A 207 -20.75 -11.25 -5.22
N GLY A 208 -20.90 -11.11 -6.53
CA GLY A 208 -21.86 -11.82 -7.38
C GLY A 208 -22.33 -10.96 -8.55
N GLY A 209 -22.81 -11.60 -9.59
CA GLY A 209 -23.28 -10.94 -10.83
C GLY A 209 -22.16 -10.47 -11.77
N ALA A 210 -22.52 -9.64 -12.75
CA ALA A 210 -21.55 -9.06 -13.67
C ALA A 210 -20.75 -7.96 -12.98
N VAL A 211 -19.44 -7.95 -13.18
CA VAL A 211 -18.58 -6.89 -12.66
C VAL A 211 -18.88 -5.58 -13.41
N PRO A 212 -19.22 -4.48 -12.70
CA PRO A 212 -19.44 -3.18 -13.33
C PRO A 212 -18.19 -2.66 -14.03
N GLU A 213 -18.37 -1.80 -15.04
CA GLU A 213 -17.23 -1.15 -15.73
C GLU A 213 -16.70 0.03 -14.93
N GLU A 214 -17.59 0.79 -14.28
CA GLU A 214 -17.26 2.01 -13.56
C GLU A 214 -16.98 1.76 -12.06
N PRO A 215 -16.17 2.62 -11.41
CA PRO A 215 -16.02 2.63 -9.96
C PRO A 215 -17.34 2.89 -9.23
N ASP A 216 -17.47 2.38 -8.02
CA ASP A 216 -18.65 2.64 -7.17
C ASP A 216 -18.46 3.93 -6.36
N TYR A 217 -18.68 5.05 -7.01
CA TYR A 217 -18.65 6.36 -6.36
C TYR A 217 -19.75 6.56 -5.33
N GLN A 218 -20.90 5.87 -5.50
CA GLN A 218 -22.00 6.02 -4.56
C GLN A 218 -21.64 5.40 -3.22
N LEU A 219 -21.07 4.19 -3.22
CA LEU A 219 -20.60 3.55 -2.00
C LEU A 219 -19.53 4.39 -1.27
N VAL A 220 -18.58 4.99 -2.01
CA VAL A 220 -17.58 5.89 -1.42
C VAL A 220 -18.24 7.09 -0.71
N LYS A 221 -19.22 7.73 -1.33
CA LYS A 221 -19.98 8.85 -0.73
C LYS A 221 -20.73 8.42 0.53
N ASP A 222 -21.43 7.28 0.46
CA ASP A 222 -22.26 6.79 1.56
C ASP A 222 -21.42 6.41 2.77
N LEU A 223 -20.31 5.68 2.56
CA LEU A 223 -19.34 5.33 3.61
C LEU A 223 -18.72 6.60 4.23
N LYS A 224 -18.36 7.59 3.39
CA LYS A 224 -17.83 8.86 3.86
C LYS A 224 -18.86 9.64 4.67
N ALA A 225 -20.10 9.71 4.22
CA ALA A 225 -21.19 10.37 4.94
C ALA A 225 -21.47 9.73 6.31
N ALA A 226 -21.27 8.41 6.40
CA ALA A 226 -21.39 7.64 7.64
C ALA A 226 -20.17 7.76 8.57
N GLY A 227 -19.15 8.56 8.21
CA GLY A 227 -17.97 8.82 9.02
C GLY A 227 -16.85 7.80 8.90
N CYS A 228 -16.91 6.88 7.92
CA CYS A 228 -15.83 5.94 7.66
C CYS A 228 -14.60 6.66 7.09
N ARG A 229 -13.41 6.15 7.41
CA ARG A 229 -12.18 6.49 6.68
C ARG A 229 -12.10 5.59 5.45
N VAL A 230 -12.51 6.14 4.29
CA VAL A 230 -12.76 5.35 3.09
C VAL A 230 -11.52 5.25 2.22
N MET A 231 -11.09 4.03 1.92
CA MET A 231 -10.16 3.75 0.82
C MET A 231 -10.97 3.37 -0.43
N ALA A 232 -10.96 4.25 -1.43
CA ALA A 232 -11.61 3.97 -2.70
C ALA A 232 -10.76 2.97 -3.49
N GLU A 233 -11.29 1.78 -3.74
CA GLU A 233 -10.63 0.74 -4.53
C GLU A 233 -11.65 0.05 -5.44
N GLY A 234 -11.20 -0.35 -6.61
CA GLY A 234 -11.99 -1.05 -7.61
C GLY A 234 -12.27 -0.21 -8.85
N ARG A 235 -11.69 -0.63 -9.98
CA ARG A 235 -11.94 -0.06 -11.34
C ARG A 235 -11.48 1.38 -11.57
N TYR A 236 -10.65 1.96 -10.72
CA TYR A 236 -10.02 3.27 -10.91
C TYR A 236 -8.89 3.18 -11.94
N ASN A 237 -9.26 2.99 -13.22
CA ASN A 237 -8.32 2.64 -14.29
C ASN A 237 -7.74 3.85 -15.03
N THR A 238 -8.13 5.08 -14.67
CA THR A 238 -7.53 6.33 -15.18
C THR A 238 -7.24 7.31 -14.05
N PRO A 239 -6.32 8.27 -14.24
CA PRO A 239 -6.04 9.30 -13.24
C PRO A 239 -7.27 10.14 -12.88
N GLU A 240 -8.17 10.41 -13.85
CA GLU A 240 -9.38 11.20 -13.67
C GLU A 240 -10.38 10.47 -12.75
N LEU A 241 -10.56 9.16 -12.95
CA LEU A 241 -11.42 8.35 -12.07
C LEU A 241 -10.88 8.36 -10.62
N ALA A 242 -9.57 8.20 -10.45
CA ALA A 242 -8.92 8.23 -9.14
C ALA A 242 -9.03 9.62 -8.47
N LYS A 243 -8.85 10.71 -9.24
CA LYS A 243 -9.05 12.08 -8.77
C LYS A 243 -10.47 12.29 -8.27
N THR A 244 -11.48 11.85 -9.02
CA THR A 244 -12.89 11.94 -8.64
C THR A 244 -13.16 11.27 -7.28
N ALA A 245 -12.53 10.12 -7.00
CA ALA A 245 -12.68 9.46 -5.71
C ALA A 245 -12.25 10.36 -4.53
N ILE A 246 -11.13 11.07 -4.67
CA ILE A 246 -10.66 12.02 -3.65
C ILE A 246 -11.61 13.22 -3.53
N GLU A 247 -12.09 13.77 -4.64
CA GLU A 247 -13.00 14.92 -4.68
C GLU A 247 -14.34 14.64 -3.99
N ILE A 248 -14.85 13.41 -4.07
CA ILE A 248 -16.09 12.99 -3.39
C ILE A 248 -15.87 12.56 -1.93
N GLY A 249 -14.63 12.61 -1.44
CA GLY A 249 -14.30 12.46 -0.02
C GLY A 249 -13.64 11.15 0.39
N ALA A 250 -13.10 10.36 -0.54
CA ALA A 250 -12.25 9.25 -0.18
C ALA A 250 -11.01 9.73 0.61
N TYR A 251 -10.60 8.96 1.59
CA TYR A 251 -9.40 9.24 2.38
C TYR A 251 -8.13 9.02 1.56
N CYS A 252 -8.12 7.97 0.75
CA CYS A 252 -7.09 7.64 -0.23
C CYS A 252 -7.70 6.78 -1.34
N VAL A 253 -6.95 6.56 -2.42
CA VAL A 253 -7.41 5.77 -3.55
C VAL A 253 -6.39 4.69 -3.90
N THR A 254 -6.84 3.46 -4.13
CA THR A 254 -6.02 2.33 -4.55
C THR A 254 -6.22 2.06 -6.04
N VAL A 255 -5.12 1.98 -6.77
CA VAL A 255 -5.09 1.62 -8.20
C VAL A 255 -4.22 0.38 -8.39
N GLY A 256 -4.79 -0.64 -9.01
CA GLY A 256 -4.10 -1.92 -9.29
C GLY A 256 -3.86 -2.15 -10.76
N SER A 257 -4.86 -2.68 -11.48
CA SER A 257 -4.70 -3.17 -12.86
C SER A 257 -4.09 -2.17 -13.82
N ALA A 258 -4.45 -0.88 -13.71
CA ALA A 258 -3.93 0.17 -14.57
C ALA A 258 -2.46 0.56 -14.28
N LEU A 259 -1.87 0.09 -13.18
CA LEU A 259 -0.48 0.37 -12.83
C LEU A 259 0.43 -0.86 -12.94
N THR A 260 -0.05 -2.04 -12.56
CA THR A 260 0.83 -3.19 -12.30
C THR A 260 0.45 -4.47 -13.04
N ARG A 261 -0.73 -4.53 -13.70
CA ARG A 261 -1.13 -5.68 -14.52
C ARG A 261 -0.91 -5.37 -16.00
N LEU A 262 0.33 -5.57 -16.44
CA LEU A 262 0.75 -5.24 -17.81
C LEU A 262 -0.11 -5.97 -18.86
N GLU A 263 -0.50 -7.21 -18.62
CA GLU A 263 -1.35 -8.02 -19.49
C GLU A 263 -2.71 -7.34 -19.72
N HIS A 264 -3.31 -6.77 -18.66
CA HIS A 264 -4.58 -6.04 -18.77
C HIS A 264 -4.41 -4.74 -19.52
N ILE A 265 -3.38 -3.96 -19.20
CA ILE A 265 -3.11 -2.67 -19.85
C ILE A 265 -2.90 -2.88 -21.36
N VAL A 266 -2.04 -3.83 -21.72
CA VAL A 266 -1.77 -4.15 -23.13
C VAL A 266 -3.04 -4.64 -23.83
N SER A 267 -3.86 -5.48 -23.17
CA SER A 267 -5.11 -5.96 -23.75
C SER A 267 -6.12 -4.84 -24.05
N TRP A 268 -6.18 -3.81 -23.17
CA TRP A 268 -7.06 -2.65 -23.40
C TRP A 268 -6.64 -1.88 -24.67
N PHE A 269 -5.35 -1.59 -24.83
CA PHE A 269 -4.84 -0.94 -26.02
C PHE A 269 -5.05 -1.80 -27.28
N ALA A 270 -4.71 -3.09 -27.23
CA ALA A 270 -4.86 -4.00 -28.36
C ALA A 270 -6.32 -4.09 -28.83
N LYS A 271 -7.28 -4.19 -27.89
CA LYS A 271 -8.72 -4.25 -28.20
C LYS A 271 -9.18 -3.00 -28.97
N VAL A 272 -8.80 -1.81 -28.52
CA VAL A 272 -9.19 -0.54 -29.14
C VAL A 272 -8.53 -0.39 -30.52
N ILE A 273 -7.24 -0.69 -30.64
CA ILE A 273 -6.51 -0.64 -31.92
C ILE A 273 -7.11 -1.59 -32.94
N HIS A 274 -7.46 -2.84 -32.55
CA HIS A 274 -8.08 -3.79 -33.44
C HIS A 274 -9.49 -3.34 -33.91
N SER A 275 -10.26 -2.63 -33.09
CA SER A 275 -11.55 -2.12 -33.48
C SER A 275 -11.51 -1.02 -34.58
N ALA A 276 -10.36 -0.36 -34.72
CA ALA A 276 -10.16 0.67 -35.76
C ALA A 276 -9.98 0.09 -37.18
N LYS A 277 -9.88 -1.26 -37.31
CA LYS A 277 -9.75 -1.93 -38.62
C LYS A 277 -11.09 -2.29 -39.28
N LYS A 278 -12.21 -1.83 -38.72
CA LYS A 278 -13.56 -1.99 -39.28
C LYS A 278 -13.98 -0.69 -40.02
#